data_520a6fe76c1b93cdf1b7f001513344d7
#
_entry.id   520a6fe76c1b93cdf1b7f001513344d7
#
_cell.length_a   1.000
_cell.length_b   1.000
_cell.length_c   1.000
_cell.angle_alpha   90.00
_cell.angle_beta   90.00
_cell.angle_gamma   90.00
#
_symmetry.space_group_name_H-M   'P 1'
#
loop_
_entity.id
_entity.type
_entity.pdbx_description
1 polymer ?
#
loop_
_entity_poly.entity_id
_entity_poly.type
_entity_poly.pdbx_seq_one_letter_code
_entity_poly.pdbx_strand_id
1 'polypeptide(L)' 'MFNRKKSEDQQRLVVLQTFQVAVDAEMTASILRSAGIDCQVLDENVSMVMPYLNKIVRLVVRAEDEERAREVLNAQFVE' A
#
# COMPACT_ATOMS: atom_id res chain seq x y z
N MET A 1 5.46 25.54 -12.87
CA MET A 1 4.66 25.97 -11.83
C MET A 1 3.40 25.16 -11.65
N PHE A 2 2.65 25.03 -12.67
CA PHE A 2 1.46 24.22 -12.58
C PHE A 2 1.77 22.77 -12.46
N ASN A 3 2.91 22.38 -12.95
CA ASN A 3 3.31 21.00 -12.86
C ASN A 3 3.51 20.54 -11.45
N ARG A 4 3.80 21.47 -10.57
CA ARG A 4 4.03 21.11 -9.21
C ARG A 4 2.80 20.45 -8.60
N LYS A 5 1.64 21.03 -8.84
CA LYS A 5 0.44 20.50 -8.30
C LYS A 5 0.14 19.13 -8.87
N LYS A 6 0.38 18.98 -10.15
CA LYS A 6 0.17 17.72 -10.79
C LYS A 6 1.12 16.67 -10.26
N SER A 7 2.36 17.08 -10.03
CA SER A 7 3.35 16.19 -9.47
C SER A 7 2.92 15.70 -8.09
N GLU A 8 2.39 16.61 -7.31
CA GLU A 8 1.97 16.23 -5.97
C GLU A 8 0.86 15.22 -6.02
N ASP A 9 -0.06 15.39 -6.95
CA ASP A 9 -1.14 14.43 -7.08
C ASP A 9 -0.62 13.05 -7.45
N GLN A 10 0.34 13.00 -8.33
CA GLN A 10 0.88 11.72 -8.79
C GLN A 10 1.71 11.04 -7.72
N GLN A 11 2.33 11.83 -6.86
CA GLN A 11 3.16 11.28 -5.80
C GLN A 11 2.38 11.00 -4.53
N ARG A 12 1.12 11.37 -4.52
CA ARG A 12 0.29 11.12 -3.36
C ARG A 12 0.20 9.63 -3.10
N LEU A 13 0.19 9.29 -1.83
CA LEU A 13 0.09 7.89 -1.43
C LEU A 13 -1.38 7.49 -1.36
N VAL A 14 -1.66 6.33 -1.87
CA VAL A 14 -3.01 5.78 -1.82
C VAL A 14 -2.94 4.40 -1.18
N VAL A 15 -4.00 4.02 -0.50
CA VAL A 15 -4.07 2.72 0.11
C VAL A 15 -4.42 1.70 -0.97
N LEU A 16 -3.51 0.78 -1.20
CA LEU A 16 -3.74 -0.26 -2.19
C LEU A 16 -4.57 -1.38 -1.59
N GLN A 17 -4.28 -1.74 -0.37
CA GLN A 17 -4.95 -2.85 0.27
C GLN A 17 -4.74 -2.76 1.77
N THR A 18 -5.69 -3.30 2.54
CA THR A 18 -5.55 -3.36 3.98
C THR A 18 -5.44 -4.82 4.41
N PHE A 19 -4.77 -5.02 5.53
CA PHE A 19 -4.53 -6.35 6.06
C PHE A 19 -4.76 -6.32 7.55
N GLN A 20 -5.05 -7.47 8.10
CA GLN A 20 -5.17 -7.62 9.55
C GLN A 20 -3.90 -8.18 10.16
N VAL A 21 -3.04 -8.73 9.33
CA VAL A 21 -1.80 -9.33 9.78
C VAL A 21 -0.64 -8.63 9.10
N ALA A 22 0.32 -8.15 9.89
CA ALA A 22 1.44 -7.41 9.33
C ALA A 22 2.27 -8.25 8.38
N VAL A 23 2.40 -9.54 8.65
CA VAL A 23 3.18 -10.43 7.81
C VAL A 23 2.60 -10.46 6.40
N ASP A 24 1.28 -10.52 6.30
CA ASP A 24 0.65 -10.53 4.98
C ASP A 24 0.97 -9.27 4.20
N ALA A 25 0.93 -8.13 4.89
CA ALA A 25 1.23 -6.86 4.24
C ALA A 25 2.68 -6.83 3.79
N GLU A 26 3.58 -7.32 4.62
CA GLU A 26 5.00 -7.30 4.27
C GLU A 26 5.29 -8.22 3.10
N MET A 27 4.64 -9.34 3.02
CA MET A 27 4.85 -10.25 1.90
C MET A 27 4.35 -9.62 0.61
N THR A 28 3.20 -8.99 0.67
CA THR A 28 2.67 -8.32 -0.51
C THR A 28 3.59 -7.17 -0.93
N ALA A 29 4.08 -6.41 0.05
CA ALA A 29 5.00 -5.32 -0.25
C ALA A 29 6.27 -5.85 -0.92
N SER A 30 6.73 -7.00 -0.47
CA SER A 30 7.93 -7.60 -1.05
C SER A 30 7.71 -7.92 -2.53
N ILE A 31 6.54 -8.43 -2.86
CA ILE A 31 6.22 -8.74 -4.24
C ILE A 31 6.27 -7.47 -5.09
N LEU A 32 5.68 -6.40 -4.57
CA LEU A 32 5.66 -5.14 -5.30
C LEU A 32 7.05 -4.55 -5.47
N ARG A 33 7.86 -4.64 -4.43
CA ARG A 33 9.21 -4.11 -4.50
C ARG A 33 10.06 -4.87 -5.49
N SER A 34 9.87 -6.16 -5.59
CA SER A 34 10.62 -6.93 -6.57
C SER A 34 10.18 -6.61 -7.98
N ALA A 35 9.01 -6.02 -8.15
CA ALA A 35 8.55 -5.55 -9.45
C ALA A 35 8.95 -4.10 -9.71
N GLY A 36 9.69 -3.49 -8.80
CA GLY A 36 10.16 -2.14 -8.99
C GLY A 36 9.18 -1.07 -8.54
N ILE A 37 8.21 -1.44 -7.73
CA ILE A 37 7.19 -0.51 -7.26
C ILE A 37 7.45 -0.17 -5.81
N ASP A 38 7.58 1.13 -5.53
CA ASP A 38 7.75 1.58 -4.16
C ASP A 38 6.44 1.44 -3.40
N CYS A 39 6.54 0.91 -2.20
CA CYS A 39 5.37 0.80 -1.36
C CYS A 39 5.79 0.89 0.09
N GLN A 40 4.81 1.18 0.94
CA GLN A 40 5.04 1.30 2.37
C GLN A 40 3.96 0.55 3.11
N VAL A 41 4.35 -0.04 4.23
CA VAL A 41 3.41 -0.72 5.10
C VAL A 41 3.22 0.17 6.32
N LEU A 42 1.99 0.61 6.54
CA LEU A 42 1.65 1.48 7.64
C LEU A 42 0.84 0.67 8.65
N ASP A 43 1.41 0.51 9.82
CA ASP A 43 0.80 -0.28 10.88
C ASP A 43 0.20 0.70 11.89
N GLU A 44 -1.10 0.82 11.88
CA GLU A 44 -1.78 1.79 12.73
C GLU A 44 -2.53 1.11 13.84
N ASN A 45 -2.29 1.60 15.03
CA ASN A 45 -3.08 1.24 16.17
C ASN A 45 -4.17 2.29 16.31
N VAL A 46 -5.34 1.97 15.85
CA VAL A 46 -6.38 2.96 15.80
C VAL A 46 -7.04 3.20 17.13
N SER A 47 -6.97 2.25 18.02
CA SER A 47 -7.68 2.37 19.28
C SER A 47 -6.72 2.26 20.43
N MET A 48 -6.70 3.28 21.25
CA MET A 48 -5.91 3.25 22.46
C MET A 48 -6.62 2.49 23.57
N VAL A 49 -7.91 2.33 23.45
CA VAL A 49 -8.69 1.64 24.47
C VAL A 49 -8.64 0.14 24.25
N MET A 50 -8.79 -0.27 23.01
CA MET A 50 -8.76 -1.68 22.69
C MET A 50 -7.91 -1.91 21.46
N PRO A 51 -6.63 -1.74 21.60
CA PRO A 51 -5.73 -1.83 20.44
C PRO A 51 -5.72 -3.20 19.80
N TYR A 52 -6.04 -4.24 20.55
CA TYR A 52 -6.00 -5.58 20.01
C TYR A 52 -7.19 -5.88 19.09
N LEU A 53 -8.18 -5.03 19.09
CA LEU A 53 -9.37 -5.25 18.28
C LEU A 53 -9.33 -4.54 16.95
N ASN A 54 -8.52 -3.48 16.85
CA ASN A 54 -8.58 -2.63 15.67
C ASN A 54 -7.22 -2.43 15.04
N LYS A 55 -6.51 -3.50 14.92
CA LYS A 55 -5.22 -3.40 14.28
C LYS A 55 -5.40 -3.50 12.78
N ILE A 56 -5.07 -2.43 12.09
CA ILE A 56 -5.18 -2.39 10.66
C ILE A 56 -3.82 -2.04 10.08
N VAL A 57 -3.39 -2.84 9.12
CA VAL A 57 -2.14 -2.61 8.43
C VAL A 57 -2.49 -2.20 7.01
N ARG A 58 -1.97 -1.06 6.59
CA ARG A 58 -2.27 -0.53 5.27
C ARG A 58 -1.04 -0.62 4.39
N LEU A 59 -1.27 -1.07 3.19
CA LEU A 59 -0.23 -1.09 2.18
C LEU A 59 -0.50 0.05 1.22
N VAL A 60 0.43 1.01 1.15
CA VAL A 60 0.22 2.19 0.33
C VAL A 60 1.27 2.25 -0.76
N VAL A 61 0.87 2.82 -1.87
CA VAL A 61 1.75 3.04 -3.00
C VAL A 61 1.49 4.45 -3.51
N ARG A 62 2.35 4.92 -4.40
CA ARG A 62 2.09 6.18 -5.04
C ARG A 62 0.91 6.06 -5.97
N ALA A 63 0.14 7.15 -6.07
CA ALA A 63 -1.02 7.13 -6.94
C ALA A 63 -0.66 6.75 -8.36
N GLU A 64 0.50 7.19 -8.83
CA GLU A 64 0.92 6.88 -10.20
C GLU A 64 1.22 5.40 -10.38
N ASP A 65 1.47 4.68 -9.32
CA ASP A 65 1.81 3.26 -9.39
C ASP A 65 0.65 2.36 -9.02
N GLU A 66 -0.49 2.93 -8.69
CA GLU A 66 -1.59 2.14 -8.16
C GLU A 66 -2.04 1.08 -9.15
N GLU A 67 -2.25 1.48 -10.38
CA GLU A 67 -2.76 0.56 -11.38
C GLU A 67 -1.75 -0.55 -11.67
N ARG A 68 -0.50 -0.18 -11.75
CA ARG A 68 0.55 -1.13 -12.00
C ARG A 68 0.67 -2.12 -10.85
N ALA A 69 0.54 -1.60 -9.62
CA ALA A 69 0.61 -2.46 -8.46
C ALA A 69 -0.51 -3.48 -8.46
N ARG A 70 -1.71 -3.05 -8.84
CA ARG A 70 -2.82 -3.99 -8.90
C ARG A 70 -2.59 -5.06 -9.94
N GLU A 71 -2.00 -4.68 -11.06
CA GLU A 71 -1.70 -5.65 -12.09
C GLU A 71 -0.69 -6.68 -11.64
N VAL A 72 0.32 -6.22 -10.92
CA VAL A 72 1.33 -7.13 -10.41
C VAL A 72 0.71 -8.13 -9.45
N LEU A 73 -0.15 -7.65 -8.56
CA LEU A 73 -0.76 -8.53 -7.59
C LEU A 73 -1.73 -9.48 -8.23
N ASN A 74 -2.46 -9.03 -9.24
CA ASN A 74 -3.35 -9.92 -9.97
C ASN A 74 -2.57 -11.05 -10.64
N ALA A 75 -1.43 -10.72 -11.19
CA ALA A 75 -0.63 -11.74 -11.86
C ALA A 75 -0.10 -12.76 -10.87
N GLN A 76 0.18 -12.33 -9.63
CA GLN A 76 0.72 -13.22 -8.64
C GLN A 76 -0.32 -14.14 -8.04
N PHE A 77 -1.56 -13.67 -7.91
CA PHE A 77 -2.58 -14.41 -7.20
C PHE A 77 -3.63 -15.01 -8.10
N VAL A 78 -3.50 -14.85 -9.39
CA VAL A 78 -4.42 -15.45 -10.33
C VAL A 78 -4.06 -16.91 -10.51
N GLU A 79 -5.06 -17.72 -10.62
CA GLU A 79 -4.81 -19.15 -10.76
C GLU A 79 -4.94 -19.63 -12.16
#